data_c32aad31c47872bd112d7eebb5679647
#
_entry.id   c32aad31c47872bd112d7eebb5679647
#
_cell.length_a   1.000
_cell.length_b   1.000
_cell.length_c   1.000
_cell.angle_alpha   90.00
_cell.angle_beta   90.00
_cell.angle_gamma   90.00
#
_symmetry.space_group_name_H-M   'P 1'
#
loop_
_entity.id
_entity.type
_entity.pdbx_description
1 polymer ?
#
loop_
_entity_poly.entity_id
_entity_poly.type
_entity_poly.pdbx_seq_one_letter_code
_entity_poly.pdbx_strand_id
1 'polypeptide(L)'
;MIGNLDNDSMIADLGCGCGSQPIQLALHCQAKVKALALFPLFIDKLMDRCLKSGVADKVEGIVGDMCSLPFDKESLDVIWSEGAIYNIGFKRGITEWREYLKSGGFLVVSESSWLTDTRPEEIEQFWNEAYPEIDTIANKVQQLSDAGYQDIRTFVLSSECWIENFYLPQKDAQRLFLERYPDNKTAAELVAIQRHEAKLYSRYSDYYGYVFYVARLS
;
A
#
# COMPACT_ATOMS: atom_id res chain seq x y z
N MET A 1 -15.85 -2.02 10.05
CA MET A 1 -15.60 -1.01 9.03
C MET A 1 -16.08 -1.51 7.68
N ILE A 2 -15.48 -2.53 7.14
CA ILE A 2 -15.98 -3.25 5.94
C ILE A 2 -16.99 -4.27 6.45
N GLY A 3 -18.15 -4.41 5.77
CA GLY A 3 -19.17 -5.39 6.15
C GLY A 3 -18.67 -6.84 6.08
N ASN A 4 -19.57 -7.80 6.31
CA ASN A 4 -19.21 -9.21 6.17
C ASN A 4 -18.89 -9.51 4.71
N LEU A 5 -17.66 -9.95 4.43
CA LEU A 5 -17.22 -10.45 3.14
C LEU A 5 -17.41 -11.97 3.14
N ASP A 6 -18.24 -12.47 2.25
CA ASP A 6 -18.55 -13.89 2.09
C ASP A 6 -17.76 -14.56 0.95
N ASN A 7 -18.09 -15.80 0.63
CA ASN A 7 -17.40 -16.58 -0.41
C ASN A 7 -17.60 -16.03 -1.84
N ASP A 8 -18.64 -15.22 -2.05
CA ASP A 8 -18.95 -14.62 -3.35
C ASP A 8 -18.34 -13.22 -3.48
N SER A 9 -17.80 -12.70 -2.38
CA SER A 9 -17.13 -11.40 -2.35
C SER A 9 -15.75 -11.48 -2.99
N MET A 10 -15.35 -10.42 -3.70
CA MET A 10 -14.10 -10.31 -4.42
C MET A 10 -13.26 -9.13 -3.92
N ILE A 11 -12.04 -9.40 -3.45
CA ILE A 11 -11.06 -8.40 -3.07
C ILE A 11 -9.98 -8.34 -4.15
N ALA A 12 -9.61 -7.16 -4.62
CA ALA A 12 -8.38 -6.95 -5.38
C ALA A 12 -7.32 -6.28 -4.49
N ASP A 13 -6.17 -6.91 -4.31
CA ASP A 13 -5.01 -6.30 -3.65
C ASP A 13 -4.04 -5.78 -4.71
N LEU A 14 -3.98 -4.45 -4.85
CA LEU A 14 -3.22 -3.76 -5.89
C LEU A 14 -1.86 -3.33 -5.36
N GLY A 15 -0.81 -3.90 -5.95
CA GLY A 15 0.56 -3.73 -5.48
C GLY A 15 0.91 -4.69 -4.35
N CYS A 16 0.42 -5.93 -4.42
CA CYS A 16 0.50 -6.94 -3.37
C CYS A 16 1.93 -7.37 -2.98
N GLY A 17 2.95 -6.97 -3.74
CA GLY A 17 4.33 -7.38 -3.52
C GLY A 17 4.49 -8.91 -3.44
N CYS A 18 5.20 -9.40 -2.42
CA CYS A 18 5.38 -10.83 -2.17
C CYS A 18 4.26 -11.45 -1.30
N GLY A 19 3.12 -10.78 -1.13
CA GLY A 19 1.89 -11.36 -0.64
C GLY A 19 1.66 -11.36 0.88
N SER A 20 2.20 -10.40 1.61
CA SER A 20 1.90 -10.30 3.05
C SER A 20 0.41 -10.03 3.30
N GLN A 21 -0.13 -9.03 2.63
CA GLN A 21 -1.53 -8.60 2.75
C GLN A 21 -2.53 -9.61 2.18
N PRO A 22 -2.38 -10.14 0.94
CA PRO A 22 -3.33 -11.10 0.39
C PRO A 22 -3.50 -12.35 1.26
N ILE A 23 -2.39 -12.83 1.86
CA ILE A 23 -2.44 -13.98 2.75
C ILE A 23 -3.22 -13.65 4.03
N GLN A 24 -2.99 -12.47 4.63
CA GLN A 24 -3.75 -12.05 5.82
C GLN A 24 -5.24 -11.87 5.48
N LEU A 25 -5.57 -11.24 4.35
CA LEU A 25 -6.95 -11.12 3.90
C LEU A 25 -7.61 -12.49 3.76
N ALA A 26 -6.96 -13.44 3.06
CA ALA A 26 -7.49 -14.79 2.85
C ALA A 26 -7.63 -15.62 4.13
N LEU A 27 -6.78 -15.37 5.15
CA LEU A 27 -6.87 -16.03 6.45
C LEU A 27 -8.03 -15.49 7.32
N HIS A 28 -8.37 -14.20 7.17
CA HIS A 28 -9.29 -13.51 8.07
C HIS A 28 -10.68 -13.22 7.46
N CYS A 29 -10.88 -13.50 6.17
CA CYS A 29 -12.22 -13.40 5.54
C CYS A 29 -12.50 -14.59 4.64
N GLN A 30 -13.75 -14.69 4.19
CA GLN A 30 -14.20 -15.77 3.30
C GLN A 30 -14.03 -15.39 1.82
N ALA A 31 -13.80 -14.12 1.52
CA ALA A 31 -13.71 -13.60 0.16
C ALA A 31 -12.52 -14.17 -0.61
N LYS A 32 -12.67 -14.21 -1.93
CA LYS A 32 -11.56 -14.48 -2.84
C LYS A 32 -10.69 -13.24 -3.01
N VAL A 33 -9.38 -13.44 -3.12
CA VAL A 33 -8.40 -12.36 -3.24
C VAL A 33 -7.68 -12.45 -4.58
N LYS A 34 -7.80 -11.43 -5.41
CA LYS A 34 -7.01 -11.24 -6.63
C LYS A 34 -5.84 -10.32 -6.29
N ALA A 35 -4.64 -10.88 -6.26
CA ALA A 35 -3.43 -10.18 -5.84
C ALA A 35 -2.59 -9.78 -7.05
N LEU A 36 -2.52 -8.48 -7.34
CA LEU A 36 -1.85 -7.93 -8.52
C LEU A 36 -0.50 -7.31 -8.17
N ALA A 37 0.54 -7.70 -8.90
CA ALA A 37 1.85 -7.05 -8.86
C ALA A 37 2.48 -6.99 -10.25
N LEU A 38 3.32 -5.96 -10.46
CA LEU A 38 3.98 -5.71 -11.75
C LEU A 38 5.01 -6.79 -12.12
N PHE A 39 5.73 -7.32 -11.12
CA PHE A 39 6.86 -8.21 -11.34
C PHE A 39 6.47 -9.68 -11.17
N PRO A 40 6.68 -10.55 -12.20
CA PRO A 40 6.36 -11.98 -12.12
C PRO A 40 6.96 -12.67 -10.89
N LEU A 41 8.21 -12.35 -10.55
CA LEU A 41 8.90 -12.93 -9.39
C LEU A 41 8.16 -12.66 -8.05
N PHE A 42 7.44 -11.56 -7.93
CA PHE A 42 6.65 -11.28 -6.74
C PHE A 42 5.44 -12.21 -6.67
N ILE A 43 4.79 -12.46 -7.80
CA ILE A 43 3.65 -13.39 -7.90
C ILE A 43 4.11 -14.83 -7.64
N ASP A 44 5.25 -15.26 -8.18
CA ASP A 44 5.79 -16.59 -7.90
C ASP A 44 6.00 -16.79 -6.39
N LYS A 45 6.63 -15.80 -5.72
CA LYS A 45 6.83 -15.83 -4.26
C LYS A 45 5.53 -15.77 -3.47
N LEU A 46 4.57 -14.99 -3.91
CA LEU A 46 3.24 -14.94 -3.31
C LEU A 46 2.60 -16.33 -3.35
N MET A 47 2.55 -16.98 -4.50
CA MET A 47 1.90 -18.29 -4.65
C MET A 47 2.58 -19.37 -3.83
N ASP A 48 3.92 -19.39 -3.76
CA ASP A 48 4.67 -20.27 -2.87
C ASP A 48 4.31 -20.07 -1.39
N ARG A 49 4.12 -18.82 -0.98
CA ARG A 49 3.71 -18.47 0.39
C ARG A 49 2.25 -18.84 0.65
N CYS A 50 1.35 -18.64 -0.31
CA CYS A 50 -0.06 -19.07 -0.22
C CYS A 50 -0.18 -20.57 0.01
N LEU A 51 0.60 -21.39 -0.73
CA LEU A 51 0.65 -22.84 -0.54
C LEU A 51 1.10 -23.19 0.89
N LYS A 52 2.15 -22.56 1.39
CA LYS A 52 2.67 -22.79 2.74
C LYS A 52 1.70 -22.36 3.85
N SER A 53 0.88 -21.34 3.56
CA SER A 53 -0.11 -20.79 4.51
C SER A 53 -1.49 -21.46 4.40
N GLY A 54 -1.70 -22.40 3.45
CA GLY A 54 -2.96 -23.10 3.26
C GLY A 54 -4.11 -22.25 2.71
N VAL A 55 -3.78 -21.20 1.93
CA VAL A 55 -4.78 -20.26 1.35
C VAL A 55 -4.70 -20.18 -0.17
N ALA A 56 -4.01 -21.10 -0.81
CA ALA A 56 -3.81 -21.09 -2.27
C ALA A 56 -5.10 -21.23 -3.09
N ASP A 57 -6.15 -21.76 -2.51
CA ASP A 57 -7.49 -21.88 -3.09
C ASP A 57 -8.30 -20.56 -3.04
N LYS A 58 -7.89 -19.62 -2.21
CA LYS A 58 -8.54 -18.31 -2.03
C LYS A 58 -7.81 -17.17 -2.72
N VAL A 59 -6.52 -17.32 -3.05
CA VAL A 59 -5.67 -16.25 -3.60
C VAL A 59 -5.29 -16.56 -5.03
N GLU A 60 -5.63 -15.66 -5.94
CA GLU A 60 -5.20 -15.66 -7.34
C GLU A 60 -4.11 -14.61 -7.54
N GLY A 61 -2.90 -15.03 -7.90
CA GLY A 61 -1.79 -14.13 -8.23
C GLY A 61 -1.86 -13.65 -9.69
N ILE A 62 -1.80 -12.35 -9.91
CA ILE A 62 -1.93 -11.72 -11.24
C ILE A 62 -0.71 -10.85 -11.50
N VAL A 63 -0.01 -11.11 -12.60
CA VAL A 63 1.02 -10.20 -13.11
C VAL A 63 0.33 -9.11 -13.92
N GLY A 64 0.43 -7.86 -13.47
CA GLY A 64 -0.27 -6.75 -14.12
C GLY A 64 0.16 -5.38 -13.60
N ASP A 65 -0.23 -4.35 -14.34
CA ASP A 65 0.02 -2.95 -14.00
C ASP A 65 -1.23 -2.36 -13.31
N MET A 66 -1.01 -1.73 -12.16
CA MET A 66 -2.09 -1.05 -11.43
C MET A 66 -2.65 0.19 -12.17
N CYS A 67 -1.96 0.66 -13.21
CA CYS A 67 -2.45 1.69 -14.13
C CYS A 67 -3.44 1.16 -15.17
N SER A 68 -3.57 -0.19 -15.33
CA SER A 68 -4.46 -0.82 -16.31
C SER A 68 -4.94 -2.15 -15.75
N LEU A 69 -5.97 -2.08 -14.91
CA LEU A 69 -6.45 -3.24 -14.17
C LEU A 69 -7.12 -4.27 -15.08
N PRO A 70 -6.79 -5.56 -14.97
CA PRO A 70 -7.37 -6.62 -15.78
C PRO A 70 -8.68 -7.15 -15.17
N PHE A 71 -9.54 -6.26 -14.70
CA PHE A 71 -10.82 -6.61 -14.07
C PHE A 71 -11.98 -6.01 -14.85
N ASP A 72 -13.14 -6.64 -14.72
CA ASP A 72 -14.38 -6.06 -15.23
C ASP A 72 -14.79 -4.88 -14.36
N LYS A 73 -15.44 -3.88 -14.95
CA LYS A 73 -16.01 -2.76 -14.19
C LYS A 73 -17.10 -3.28 -13.25
N GLU A 74 -17.22 -2.62 -12.10
CA GLU A 74 -18.23 -2.94 -11.07
C GLU A 74 -18.19 -4.40 -10.61
N SER A 75 -16.99 -5.04 -10.58
CA SER A 75 -16.82 -6.45 -10.22
C SER A 75 -16.25 -6.70 -8.83
N LEU A 76 -15.66 -5.68 -8.21
CA LEU A 76 -14.92 -5.80 -6.95
C LEU A 76 -15.76 -5.27 -5.78
N ASP A 77 -15.79 -6.04 -4.69
CA ASP A 77 -16.39 -5.61 -3.42
C ASP A 77 -15.41 -4.75 -2.62
N VAL A 78 -14.10 -5.04 -2.74
CA VAL A 78 -13.04 -4.28 -2.08
C VAL A 78 -11.84 -4.12 -3.01
N ILE A 79 -11.31 -2.92 -3.09
CA ILE A 79 -9.95 -2.66 -3.56
C ILE A 79 -9.09 -2.36 -2.34
N TRP A 80 -8.03 -3.16 -2.16
CA TRP A 80 -7.02 -3.00 -1.13
C TRP A 80 -5.71 -2.57 -1.76
N SER A 81 -5.00 -1.60 -1.18
CA SER A 81 -3.66 -1.22 -1.65
C SER A 81 -2.86 -0.66 -0.48
N GLU A 82 -1.97 -1.46 0.07
CA GLU A 82 -1.18 -1.09 1.23
C GLU A 82 0.26 -0.74 0.81
N GLY A 83 0.66 0.52 1.06
CA GLY A 83 1.98 1.02 0.70
C GLY A 83 2.30 0.95 -0.79
N ALA A 84 1.29 1.11 -1.67
CA ALA A 84 1.49 0.92 -3.10
C ALA A 84 0.82 1.98 -4.00
N ILE A 85 -0.30 2.57 -3.59
CA ILE A 85 -1.03 3.54 -4.41
C ILE A 85 -0.18 4.75 -4.84
N TYR A 86 0.80 5.13 -4.04
CA TYR A 86 1.72 6.24 -4.33
C TYR A 86 2.50 6.05 -5.65
N ASN A 87 2.70 4.79 -6.10
CA ASN A 87 3.41 4.51 -7.36
C ASN A 87 2.69 5.08 -8.59
N ILE A 88 1.39 5.26 -8.52
CA ILE A 88 0.58 5.88 -9.59
C ILE A 88 0.02 7.24 -9.21
N GLY A 89 0.20 7.64 -7.95
CA GLY A 89 -0.38 8.83 -7.34
C GLY A 89 -1.72 8.56 -6.67
N PHE A 90 -1.90 9.12 -5.47
CA PHE A 90 -3.11 8.92 -4.67
C PHE A 90 -4.37 9.39 -5.40
N LYS A 91 -4.34 10.63 -5.91
CA LYS A 91 -5.48 11.23 -6.61
C LYS A 91 -5.88 10.43 -7.85
N ARG A 92 -4.91 9.93 -8.61
CA ARG A 92 -5.14 9.09 -9.77
C ARG A 92 -5.75 7.76 -9.36
N GLY A 93 -5.15 7.06 -8.39
CA GLY A 93 -5.62 5.76 -7.93
C GLY A 93 -7.06 5.80 -7.44
N ILE A 94 -7.43 6.73 -6.55
CA ILE A 94 -8.80 6.85 -6.04
C ILE A 94 -9.82 7.20 -7.13
N THR A 95 -9.39 7.87 -8.21
CA THR A 95 -10.27 8.26 -9.30
C THR A 95 -10.44 7.15 -10.34
N GLU A 96 -9.35 6.51 -10.78
CA GLU A 96 -9.41 5.50 -11.84
C GLU A 96 -9.92 4.15 -11.30
N TRP A 97 -9.51 3.74 -10.09
CA TRP A 97 -9.90 2.43 -9.55
C TRP A 97 -11.37 2.33 -9.15
N ARG A 98 -12.04 3.47 -8.89
CA ARG A 98 -13.46 3.47 -8.50
C ARG A 98 -14.38 2.76 -9.48
N GLU A 99 -14.04 2.77 -10.77
CA GLU A 99 -14.89 2.16 -11.80
C GLU A 99 -14.93 0.63 -11.74
N TYR A 100 -13.98 0.00 -11.05
CA TYR A 100 -13.95 -1.45 -10.83
C TYR A 100 -14.70 -1.87 -9.55
N LEU A 101 -14.98 -0.93 -8.65
CA LEU A 101 -15.78 -1.20 -7.46
C LEU A 101 -17.27 -1.31 -7.80
N LYS A 102 -17.93 -2.26 -7.20
CA LYS A 102 -19.39 -2.30 -7.16
C LYS A 102 -19.91 -1.07 -6.41
N SER A 103 -21.16 -0.66 -6.70
CA SER A 103 -21.85 0.34 -5.85
C SER A 103 -21.90 -0.17 -4.40
N GLY A 104 -21.51 0.68 -3.46
CA GLY A 104 -21.35 0.31 -2.06
C GLY A 104 -20.07 -0.46 -1.72
N GLY A 105 -19.20 -0.75 -2.70
CA GLY A 105 -17.89 -1.38 -2.50
C GLY A 105 -16.91 -0.45 -1.76
N PHE A 106 -15.83 -1.02 -1.26
CA PHE A 106 -14.88 -0.31 -0.41
C PHE A 106 -13.52 -0.15 -1.07
N LEU A 107 -12.95 1.04 -0.95
CA LEU A 107 -11.55 1.31 -1.15
C LEU A 107 -10.83 1.33 0.20
N VAL A 108 -9.74 0.57 0.31
CA VAL A 108 -8.87 0.52 1.49
C VAL A 108 -7.45 0.75 1.02
N VAL A 109 -6.89 1.89 1.35
CA VAL A 109 -5.53 2.24 0.95
C VAL A 109 -4.73 2.79 2.12
N SER A 110 -3.44 2.49 2.16
CA SER A 110 -2.53 3.17 3.07
C SER A 110 -1.60 4.11 2.30
N GLU A 111 -1.39 5.30 2.86
CA GLU A 111 -0.72 6.40 2.19
C GLU A 111 0.10 7.22 3.17
N SER A 112 1.29 7.66 2.73
CA SER A 112 2.09 8.63 3.48
C SER A 112 1.34 9.95 3.62
N SER A 113 1.15 10.39 4.84
CA SER A 113 0.36 11.59 5.12
C SER A 113 0.97 12.42 6.23
N TRP A 114 0.77 13.73 6.16
CA TRP A 114 1.10 14.64 7.23
C TRP A 114 0.12 14.47 8.39
N LEU A 115 0.67 14.33 9.60
CA LEU A 115 -0.10 14.23 10.86
C LEU A 115 -0.30 15.60 11.51
N THR A 116 0.38 16.64 11.00
CA THR A 116 0.37 18.00 11.52
C THR A 116 0.23 19.02 10.40
N ASP A 117 -0.35 20.19 10.74
CA ASP A 117 -0.47 21.30 9.78
C ASP A 117 0.85 22.05 9.58
N THR A 118 1.73 22.01 10.58
CA THR A 118 3.07 22.63 10.52
C THR A 118 4.13 21.59 10.82
N ARG A 119 5.30 21.70 10.17
CA ARG A 119 6.39 20.73 10.27
C ARG A 119 7.73 21.39 10.01
N PRO A 120 8.85 20.80 10.48
CA PRO A 120 10.19 21.29 10.16
C PRO A 120 10.47 21.27 8.66
N GLU A 121 11.18 22.29 8.19
CA GLU A 121 11.53 22.47 6.77
C GLU A 121 12.30 21.28 6.19
N GLU A 122 13.21 20.66 6.97
CA GLU A 122 14.01 19.50 6.54
C GLU A 122 13.11 18.33 6.06
N ILE A 123 12.06 17.99 6.83
CA ILE A 123 11.19 16.89 6.47
C ILE A 123 10.18 17.26 5.39
N GLU A 124 9.76 18.53 5.35
CA GLU A 124 8.89 19.03 4.29
C GLU A 124 9.58 18.99 2.94
N GLN A 125 10.82 19.46 2.86
CA GLN A 125 11.60 19.41 1.61
C GLN A 125 11.85 17.97 1.16
N PHE A 126 12.24 17.09 2.08
CA PHE A 126 12.46 15.68 1.75
C PHE A 126 11.23 15.04 1.08
N TRP A 127 10.06 15.20 1.67
CA TRP A 127 8.85 14.59 1.12
C TRP A 127 8.35 15.28 -0.14
N ASN A 128 8.49 16.61 -0.26
CA ASN A 128 8.14 17.32 -1.49
C ASN A 128 8.97 16.87 -2.70
N GLU A 129 10.21 16.42 -2.47
CA GLU A 129 11.08 15.84 -3.50
C GLU A 129 10.78 14.37 -3.74
N ALA A 130 10.60 13.57 -2.68
CA ALA A 130 10.42 12.12 -2.77
C ALA A 130 9.01 11.73 -3.19
N TYR A 131 7.99 12.43 -2.71
CA TYR A 131 6.58 12.19 -2.99
C TYR A 131 5.75 13.47 -2.91
N PRO A 132 5.67 14.27 -3.98
CA PRO A 132 4.97 15.56 -3.99
C PRO A 132 3.47 15.52 -3.67
N GLU A 133 2.84 14.34 -3.76
CA GLU A 133 1.43 14.15 -3.39
C GLU A 133 1.21 13.91 -1.90
N ILE A 134 2.26 13.91 -1.05
CA ILE A 134 2.05 13.84 0.40
C ILE A 134 1.21 15.05 0.86
N ASP A 135 0.18 14.78 1.65
CA ASP A 135 -0.76 15.82 2.08
C ASP A 135 -1.31 15.51 3.47
N THR A 136 -2.05 16.44 4.06
CA THR A 136 -2.71 16.23 5.34
C THR A 136 -3.83 15.20 5.22
N ILE A 137 -4.15 14.54 6.34
CA ILE A 137 -5.28 13.61 6.41
C ILE A 137 -6.58 14.29 5.95
N ALA A 138 -6.80 15.54 6.35
CA ALA A 138 -8.00 16.30 5.99
C ALA A 138 -8.11 16.50 4.47
N ASN A 139 -7.02 16.88 3.81
CA ASN A 139 -7.00 17.07 2.37
C ASN A 139 -7.19 15.75 1.60
N LYS A 140 -6.56 14.66 2.05
CA LYS A 140 -6.76 13.32 1.47
C LYS A 140 -8.21 12.83 1.61
N VAL A 141 -8.85 13.08 2.77
CA VAL A 141 -10.28 12.81 2.98
C VAL A 141 -11.15 13.63 2.02
N GLN A 142 -10.82 14.91 1.82
CA GLN A 142 -11.54 15.75 0.87
C GLN A 142 -11.39 15.23 -0.57
N GLN A 143 -10.18 14.81 -0.98
CA GLN A 143 -9.95 14.21 -2.31
C GLN A 143 -10.80 12.94 -2.51
N LEU A 144 -10.93 12.08 -1.49
CA LEU A 144 -11.81 10.90 -1.54
C LEU A 144 -13.28 11.30 -1.67
N SER A 145 -13.73 12.29 -0.91
CA SER A 145 -15.11 12.80 -1.00
C SER A 145 -15.41 13.38 -2.39
N ASP A 146 -14.49 14.17 -2.96
CA ASP A 146 -14.62 14.74 -4.30
C ASP A 146 -14.61 13.66 -5.39
N ALA A 147 -13.95 12.53 -5.15
CA ALA A 147 -13.97 11.36 -6.03
C ALA A 147 -15.24 10.50 -5.89
N GLY A 148 -16.19 10.86 -5.02
CA GLY A 148 -17.48 10.19 -4.86
C GLY A 148 -17.49 9.08 -3.81
N TYR A 149 -16.50 9.05 -2.93
CA TYR A 149 -16.52 8.15 -1.78
C TYR A 149 -17.22 8.80 -0.58
N GLN A 150 -17.83 7.97 0.25
CA GLN A 150 -18.54 8.34 1.48
C GLN A 150 -18.15 7.40 2.62
N ASP A 151 -18.67 7.66 3.83
CA ASP A 151 -18.37 6.87 5.03
C ASP A 151 -16.85 6.73 5.29
N ILE A 152 -16.08 7.79 4.96
CA ILE A 152 -14.62 7.78 5.01
C ILE A 152 -14.16 7.70 6.45
N ARG A 153 -13.31 6.72 6.75
CA ARG A 153 -12.66 6.53 8.05
C ARG A 153 -11.15 6.44 7.86
N THR A 154 -10.43 6.99 8.81
CA THR A 154 -8.97 6.98 8.80
C THR A 154 -8.42 6.46 10.12
N PHE A 155 -7.26 5.84 10.07
CA PHE A 155 -6.46 5.55 11.25
C PHE A 155 -4.97 5.61 10.90
N VAL A 156 -4.19 6.15 11.83
CA VAL A 156 -2.73 6.24 11.69
C VAL A 156 -2.13 4.91 12.11
N LEU A 157 -1.23 4.35 11.31
CA LEU A 157 -0.45 3.20 11.72
C LEU A 157 0.53 3.59 12.83
N SER A 158 0.64 2.72 13.84
CA SER A 158 1.64 2.88 14.89
C SER A 158 3.05 2.99 14.30
N SER A 159 3.89 3.83 14.88
CA SER A 159 5.31 3.97 14.50
C SER A 159 6.08 2.65 14.60
N GLU A 160 5.65 1.72 15.46
CA GLU A 160 6.20 0.37 15.57
C GLU A 160 6.10 -0.40 14.25
N CYS A 161 5.01 -0.21 13.49
CA CYS A 161 4.86 -0.83 12.16
C CYS A 161 5.98 -0.42 11.19
N TRP A 162 6.43 0.83 11.25
CA TRP A 162 7.54 1.33 10.46
C TRP A 162 8.88 0.82 10.98
N ILE A 163 9.08 0.88 12.29
CA ILE A 163 10.36 0.55 12.90
C ILE A 163 10.59 -0.96 12.86
N GLU A 164 9.68 -1.74 13.42
CA GLU A 164 9.89 -3.18 13.62
C GLU A 164 9.64 -4.02 12.37
N ASN A 165 8.64 -3.63 11.57
CA ASN A 165 8.23 -4.42 10.40
C ASN A 165 8.84 -3.95 9.08
N PHE A 166 9.43 -2.74 9.04
CA PHE A 166 10.00 -2.18 7.81
C PHE A 166 11.48 -1.82 7.98
N TYR A 167 11.86 -0.82 8.81
CA TYR A 167 13.24 -0.35 8.87
C TYR A 167 14.22 -1.33 9.54
N LEU A 168 13.84 -2.03 10.60
CA LEU A 168 14.72 -2.99 11.26
C LEU A 168 15.06 -4.18 10.36
N PRO A 169 14.11 -4.85 9.70
CA PRO A 169 14.42 -5.94 8.77
C PRO A 169 15.26 -5.51 7.56
N GLN A 170 15.11 -4.24 7.13
CA GLN A 170 15.91 -3.74 6.01
C GLN A 170 17.42 -3.67 6.30
N LYS A 171 17.84 -3.50 7.54
CA LYS A 171 19.28 -3.36 7.89
C LYS A 171 20.09 -4.57 7.39
N ASP A 172 19.62 -5.78 7.68
CA ASP A 172 20.29 -7.00 7.22
C ASP A 172 20.14 -7.22 5.72
N ALA A 173 18.95 -6.95 5.16
CA ALA A 173 18.72 -7.02 3.74
C ALA A 173 19.64 -6.08 2.95
N GLN A 174 19.82 -4.85 3.41
CA GLN A 174 20.72 -3.85 2.82
C GLN A 174 22.19 -4.29 2.89
N ARG A 175 22.63 -4.87 4.02
CA ARG A 175 23.99 -5.41 4.15
C ARG A 175 24.22 -6.52 3.12
N LEU A 176 23.36 -7.52 3.07
CA LEU A 176 23.44 -8.63 2.11
C LEU A 176 23.34 -8.15 0.65
N PHE A 177 22.53 -7.13 0.39
CA PHE A 177 22.41 -6.54 -0.94
C PHE A 177 23.72 -5.88 -1.38
N LEU A 178 24.36 -5.10 -0.52
CA LEU A 178 25.66 -4.49 -0.84
C LEU A 178 26.79 -5.52 -0.97
N GLU A 179 26.78 -6.58 -0.15
CA GLU A 179 27.73 -7.71 -0.30
C GLU A 179 27.56 -8.44 -1.64
N ARG A 180 26.32 -8.55 -2.15
CA ARG A 180 26.01 -9.18 -3.43
C ARG A 180 26.38 -8.30 -4.62
N TYR A 181 26.36 -6.98 -4.46
CA TYR A 181 26.65 -6.00 -5.51
C TYR A 181 27.77 -5.04 -5.07
N PRO A 182 28.98 -5.58 -4.80
CA PRO A 182 30.12 -4.75 -4.42
C PRO A 182 30.45 -3.80 -5.57
N ASP A 183 30.89 -2.59 -5.25
CA ASP A 183 31.26 -1.54 -6.19
C ASP A 183 30.14 -1.04 -7.13
N ASN A 184 28.90 -1.47 -6.93
CA ASN A 184 27.75 -0.94 -7.67
C ASN A 184 27.26 0.36 -7.04
N LYS A 185 27.55 1.49 -7.71
CA LYS A 185 27.19 2.83 -7.23
C LYS A 185 25.69 3.00 -7.04
N THR A 186 24.87 2.52 -7.98
CA THR A 186 23.39 2.61 -7.87
C THR A 186 22.87 1.84 -6.67
N ALA A 187 23.43 0.65 -6.38
CA ALA A 187 23.07 -0.11 -5.18
C ALA A 187 23.43 0.63 -3.90
N ALA A 188 24.62 1.25 -3.86
CA ALA A 188 25.06 2.06 -2.72
C ALA A 188 24.18 3.30 -2.52
N GLU A 189 23.84 4.01 -3.58
CA GLU A 189 22.96 5.19 -3.56
C GLU A 189 21.55 4.81 -3.07
N LEU A 190 20.96 3.74 -3.58
CA LEU A 190 19.65 3.24 -3.13
C LEU A 190 19.64 2.96 -1.63
N VAL A 191 20.65 2.24 -1.13
CA VAL A 191 20.76 1.94 0.30
C VAL A 191 20.98 3.20 1.12
N ALA A 192 21.73 4.18 0.60
CA ALA A 192 21.97 5.46 1.29
C ALA A 192 20.65 6.25 1.44
N ILE A 193 19.82 6.32 0.39
CA ILE A 193 18.49 6.96 0.41
C ILE A 193 17.58 6.28 1.46
N GLN A 194 17.48 4.96 1.45
CA GLN A 194 16.66 4.22 2.42
C GLN A 194 17.12 4.44 3.88
N ARG A 195 18.44 4.48 4.11
CA ARG A 195 18.99 4.76 5.44
C ARG A 195 18.75 6.20 5.87
N HIS A 196 18.76 7.14 4.93
CA HIS A 196 18.44 8.53 5.20
C HIS A 196 16.97 8.68 5.61
N GLU A 197 16.05 8.09 4.87
CA GLU A 197 14.62 8.05 5.20
C GLU A 197 14.37 7.48 6.60
N ALA A 198 15.01 6.34 6.95
CA ALA A 198 14.87 5.75 8.28
C ALA A 198 15.37 6.69 9.41
N LYS A 199 16.44 7.47 9.16
CA LYS A 199 16.93 8.50 10.12
C LYS A 199 15.93 9.66 10.24
N LEU A 200 15.36 10.12 9.13
CA LEU A 200 14.34 11.16 9.14
C LEU A 200 13.10 10.69 9.92
N TYR A 201 12.65 9.47 9.68
CA TYR A 201 11.52 8.91 10.42
C TYR A 201 11.77 8.85 11.92
N SER A 202 12.97 8.44 12.35
CA SER A 202 13.32 8.41 13.79
C SER A 202 13.31 9.79 14.47
N ARG A 203 13.40 10.88 13.69
CA ARG A 203 13.42 12.27 14.19
C ARG A 203 12.07 12.96 14.05
N TYR A 204 11.29 12.56 13.05
CA TYR A 204 10.11 13.29 12.58
C TYR A 204 8.83 12.44 12.51
N SER A 205 8.80 11.29 13.17
CA SER A 205 7.62 10.38 13.21
C SER A 205 6.36 11.03 13.78
N ASP A 206 6.47 12.12 14.53
CA ASP A 206 5.33 12.89 15.03
C ASP A 206 4.66 13.75 13.94
N TYR A 207 5.34 13.99 12.82
CA TYR A 207 4.88 14.90 11.77
C TYR A 207 4.30 14.18 10.56
N TYR A 208 4.67 12.92 10.30
CA TYR A 208 4.17 12.11 9.19
C TYR A 208 4.15 10.63 9.51
N GLY A 209 3.34 9.89 8.77
CA GLY A 209 3.26 8.44 8.90
C GLY A 209 2.35 7.84 7.86
N TYR A 210 2.21 6.50 7.86
CA TYR A 210 1.18 5.85 7.07
C TYR A 210 -0.18 5.98 7.75
N VAL A 211 -1.15 6.41 6.94
CA VAL A 211 -2.54 6.52 7.33
C VAL A 211 -3.35 5.60 6.43
N PHE A 212 -4.16 4.74 7.03
CA PHE A 212 -5.18 4.01 6.30
C PHE A 212 -6.40 4.89 6.05
N TYR A 213 -6.89 4.82 4.83
CA TYR A 213 -8.13 5.41 4.38
C TYR A 213 -9.06 4.28 3.97
N VAL A 214 -10.19 4.17 4.64
CA VAL A 214 -11.26 3.21 4.34
C VAL A 214 -12.47 4.03 3.90
N ALA A 215 -12.88 3.86 2.66
CA ALA A 215 -13.92 4.67 2.05
C ALA A 215 -14.88 3.80 1.24
N ARG A 216 -16.17 4.11 1.26
CA ARG A 216 -17.20 3.40 0.53
C ARG A 216 -17.59 4.17 -0.72
N LEU A 217 -17.65 3.50 -1.86
CA LEU A 217 -18.17 4.09 -3.09
C LEU A 217 -19.69 4.29 -2.95
N SER A 218 -20.18 5.46 -3.30
CA SER A 218 -21.62 5.82 -3.26
C SER A 218 -22.45 5.07 -4.30
#